data_d17c729700eba46fd97c2f60dd5d4ca1
#
_entry.id   d17c729700eba46fd97c2f60dd5d4ca1
#
_cell.length_a   1.000
_cell.length_b   1.000
_cell.length_c   1.000
_cell.angle_alpha   90.00
_cell.angle_beta   90.00
_cell.angle_gamma   90.00
#
_symmetry.space_group_name_H-M   'P 1'
#
loop_
_entity.id
_entity.type
_entity.pdbx_description
1 polymer ?
#
loop_
_entity_poly.entity_id
_entity_poly.type
_entity_poly.pdbx_seq_one_letter_code
_entity_poly.pdbx_strand_id
1 'polypeptide(L)'
;MRYPRRIMPRRIAIVEDEPSISDNLRDALTRHGFEVTAYADRESAQEGLDGRLPDLAIVDVGLGDEPEGGFELCRWLRSRAPGLPILILSARDSEIDIVSGLRLGADDYVTKNVSLPHLLARVTALFRRADLAAQANAVEDVIERGPLRLNLQRFEASWDGTPVQLTVTEFWMLHALARHPGHVKDRDALMREASMVVDDHTVTSYVKRMRRKFEAVDSAFDAIETVYGLGYRYVVRG
;
A
#
# COMPACT_ATOMS: atom_id res chain seq x y z
N MET A 1 2.61 33.42 -19.54
CA MET A 1 2.76 32.12 -20.22
C MET A 1 3.38 31.14 -19.22
N ARG A 2 2.61 30.28 -18.58
CA ARG A 2 3.15 29.26 -17.66
C ARG A 2 3.50 28.05 -18.51
N TYR A 3 4.77 27.70 -18.61
CA TYR A 3 5.22 26.45 -19.19
C TYR A 3 4.61 25.29 -18.35
N PRO A 4 4.00 24.27 -18.98
CA PRO A 4 3.54 23.12 -18.23
C PRO A 4 4.77 22.46 -17.56
N ARG A 5 4.70 22.23 -16.24
CA ARG A 5 5.68 21.41 -15.52
C ARG A 5 5.75 20.08 -16.27
N ARG A 6 6.91 19.77 -16.79
CA ARG A 6 7.22 18.46 -17.38
C ARG A 6 7.04 17.44 -16.25
N ILE A 7 5.88 16.81 -16.19
CA ILE A 7 5.63 15.73 -15.24
C ILE A 7 6.60 14.62 -15.66
N MET A 8 7.61 14.35 -14.83
CA MET A 8 8.50 13.22 -15.07
C MET A 8 7.67 11.93 -15.01
N PRO A 9 7.89 10.97 -15.91
CA PRO A 9 7.17 9.71 -15.89
C PRO A 9 7.39 9.02 -14.54
N ARG A 10 6.34 8.43 -14.00
CA ARG A 10 6.40 7.62 -12.78
C ARG A 10 7.22 6.38 -13.03
N ARG A 11 8.09 6.04 -12.09
CA ARG A 11 8.99 4.90 -12.18
C ARG A 11 8.39 3.69 -11.49
N ILE A 12 8.34 2.59 -12.19
CA ILE A 12 7.88 1.30 -11.68
C ILE A 12 9.04 0.30 -11.73
N ALA A 13 9.31 -0.37 -10.64
CA ALA A 13 10.17 -1.55 -10.63
C ALA A 13 9.30 -2.81 -10.73
N ILE A 14 9.65 -3.71 -11.64
CA ILE A 14 9.09 -5.06 -11.74
C ILE A 14 10.17 -6.03 -11.26
N VAL A 15 9.82 -6.95 -10.36
CA VAL A 15 10.70 -8.04 -9.94
C VAL A 15 9.97 -9.34 -10.22
N GLU A 16 10.41 -10.03 -11.27
CA GLU A 16 9.73 -11.18 -11.85
C GLU A 16 10.77 -12.03 -12.60
N ASP A 17 10.90 -13.29 -12.21
CA ASP A 17 11.90 -14.21 -12.75
C ASP A 17 11.50 -14.82 -14.10
N GLU A 18 10.21 -14.82 -14.45
CA GLU A 18 9.73 -15.31 -15.75
C GLU A 18 9.82 -14.20 -16.81
N PRO A 19 10.72 -14.29 -17.82
CA PRO A 19 10.95 -13.23 -18.81
C PRO A 19 9.69 -12.87 -19.61
N SER A 20 8.85 -13.86 -19.92
CA SER A 20 7.63 -13.65 -20.69
C SER A 20 6.61 -12.77 -19.96
N ILE A 21 6.50 -12.92 -18.64
CA ILE A 21 5.62 -12.11 -17.79
C ILE A 21 6.23 -10.73 -17.60
N SER A 22 7.52 -10.69 -17.26
CA SER A 22 8.28 -9.45 -17.05
C SER A 22 8.21 -8.53 -18.28
N ASP A 23 8.48 -9.06 -19.48
CA ASP A 23 8.44 -8.31 -20.74
C ASP A 23 7.02 -7.80 -21.07
N ASN A 24 6.01 -8.66 -20.92
CA ASN A 24 4.62 -8.27 -21.11
C ASN A 24 4.19 -7.11 -20.20
N LEU A 25 4.54 -7.18 -18.93
CA LEU A 25 4.24 -6.14 -17.94
C LEU A 25 4.97 -4.84 -18.28
N ARG A 26 6.28 -4.94 -18.58
CA ARG A 26 7.10 -3.79 -18.95
C ARG A 26 6.54 -3.07 -20.16
N ASP A 27 6.21 -3.80 -21.24
CA ASP A 27 5.66 -3.24 -22.47
C ASP A 27 4.31 -2.59 -22.23
N ALA A 28 3.45 -3.22 -21.43
CA ALA A 28 2.14 -2.68 -21.11
C ALA A 28 2.23 -1.40 -20.31
N LEU A 29 3.02 -1.39 -19.24
CA LEU A 29 3.19 -0.21 -18.36
C LEU A 29 3.90 0.92 -19.11
N THR A 30 4.90 0.62 -19.94
CA THR A 30 5.58 1.63 -20.76
C THR A 30 4.63 2.29 -21.76
N ARG A 31 3.74 1.51 -22.40
CA ARG A 31 2.68 2.06 -23.28
C ARG A 31 1.72 2.99 -22.55
N HIS A 32 1.57 2.82 -21.24
CA HIS A 32 0.76 3.71 -20.38
C HIS A 32 1.54 4.90 -19.80
N GLY A 33 2.78 5.11 -20.27
CA GLY A 33 3.57 6.29 -19.94
C GLY A 33 4.41 6.17 -18.66
N PHE A 34 4.60 4.96 -18.13
CA PHE A 34 5.49 4.71 -16.99
C PHE A 34 6.93 4.46 -17.46
N GLU A 35 7.90 4.86 -16.65
CA GLU A 35 9.30 4.43 -16.78
C GLU A 35 9.45 3.12 -16.01
N VAL A 36 9.81 2.03 -16.68
CA VAL A 36 9.80 0.69 -16.09
C VAL A 36 11.20 0.10 -16.09
N THR A 37 11.65 -0.36 -14.93
CA THR A 37 12.87 -1.16 -14.76
C THR A 37 12.47 -2.56 -14.28
N ALA A 38 13.00 -3.60 -14.91
CA ALA A 38 12.71 -4.99 -14.56
C ALA A 38 13.98 -5.66 -13.99
N TYR A 39 13.77 -6.51 -12.98
CA TYR A 39 14.77 -7.32 -12.31
C TYR A 39 14.29 -8.77 -12.30
N ALA A 40 15.19 -9.72 -12.51
CA ALA A 40 14.86 -11.14 -12.59
C ALA A 40 14.87 -11.85 -11.23
N ASP A 41 15.50 -11.26 -10.23
CA ASP A 41 15.67 -11.86 -8.92
C ASP A 41 15.75 -10.78 -7.81
N ARG A 42 15.75 -11.24 -6.56
CA ARG A 42 15.78 -10.38 -5.39
C ARG A 42 17.09 -9.61 -5.26
N GLU A 43 18.21 -10.26 -5.54
CA GLU A 43 19.55 -9.67 -5.35
C GLU A 43 19.78 -8.51 -6.32
N SER A 44 19.54 -8.72 -7.61
CA SER A 44 19.62 -7.66 -8.64
C SER A 44 18.65 -6.51 -8.37
N ALA A 45 17.46 -6.81 -7.85
CA ALA A 45 16.51 -5.79 -7.44
C ALA A 45 17.02 -4.96 -6.25
N GLN A 46 17.59 -5.60 -5.23
CA GLN A 46 18.15 -4.90 -4.08
C GLN A 46 19.33 -4.01 -4.48
N GLU A 47 20.24 -4.51 -5.30
CA GLU A 47 21.38 -3.73 -5.81
C GLU A 47 20.92 -2.54 -6.66
N GLY A 48 20.00 -2.77 -7.60
CA GLY A 48 19.52 -1.72 -8.50
C GLY A 48 18.67 -0.65 -7.82
N LEU A 49 18.00 -0.99 -6.72
CA LEU A 49 17.11 -0.10 -5.98
C LEU A 49 17.77 0.59 -4.78
N ASP A 50 18.96 0.17 -4.35
CA ASP A 50 19.60 0.71 -3.14
C ASP A 50 19.92 2.21 -3.26
N GLY A 51 20.25 2.69 -4.46
CA GLY A 51 20.57 4.11 -4.71
C GLY A 51 19.38 4.96 -5.20
N ARG A 52 18.34 4.32 -5.74
CA ARG A 52 17.22 5.02 -6.37
C ARG A 52 15.94 4.20 -6.35
N LEU A 53 15.15 4.39 -5.31
CA LEU A 53 13.86 3.72 -5.17
C LEU A 53 12.86 4.12 -6.27
N PRO A 54 11.99 3.19 -6.71
CA PRO A 54 10.90 3.48 -7.65
C PRO A 54 9.76 4.26 -6.96
N ASP A 55 8.79 4.68 -7.74
CA ASP A 55 7.55 5.28 -7.22
C ASP A 55 6.48 4.19 -6.93
N LEU A 56 6.68 2.96 -7.44
CA LEU A 56 5.88 1.75 -7.14
C LEU A 56 6.71 0.51 -7.47
N ALA A 57 6.58 -0.54 -6.67
CA ALA A 57 7.16 -1.85 -6.95
C ALA A 57 6.04 -2.90 -7.24
N ILE A 58 6.23 -3.69 -8.30
CA ILE A 58 5.45 -4.90 -8.59
C ILE A 58 6.40 -6.07 -8.35
N VAL A 59 6.04 -6.99 -7.46
CA VAL A 59 6.94 -8.05 -6.99
C VAL A 59 6.23 -9.39 -7.07
N ASP A 60 6.82 -10.37 -7.76
CA ASP A 60 6.38 -11.76 -7.61
C ASP A 60 6.85 -12.34 -6.27
N VAL A 61 6.12 -13.31 -5.76
CA VAL A 61 6.44 -14.01 -4.51
C VAL A 61 7.61 -14.96 -4.71
N GLY A 62 7.55 -15.80 -5.75
CA GLY A 62 8.63 -16.72 -6.11
C GLY A 62 9.63 -16.03 -7.04
N LEU A 63 10.90 -16.03 -6.72
CA LEU A 63 11.95 -15.43 -7.54
C LEU A 63 13.08 -16.45 -7.75
N GLY A 64 13.05 -17.16 -8.87
CA GLY A 64 14.00 -18.21 -9.18
C GLY A 64 13.98 -19.35 -8.14
N ASP A 65 15.11 -19.60 -7.52
CA ASP A 65 15.25 -20.64 -6.47
C ASP A 65 14.77 -20.19 -5.09
N GLU A 66 14.27 -18.96 -4.95
CA GLU A 66 13.74 -18.42 -3.70
C GLU A 66 12.21 -18.41 -3.68
N PRO A 67 11.54 -19.43 -3.10
CA PRO A 67 10.07 -19.52 -3.12
C PRO A 67 9.35 -18.36 -2.41
N GLU A 68 10.03 -17.67 -1.49
CA GLU A 68 9.53 -16.52 -0.74
C GLU A 68 10.37 -15.25 -0.93
N GLY A 69 11.22 -15.21 -1.95
CA GLY A 69 12.14 -14.12 -2.22
C GLY A 69 11.45 -12.76 -2.37
N GLY A 70 10.26 -12.74 -2.97
CA GLY A 70 9.44 -11.53 -3.08
C GLY A 70 8.89 -11.03 -1.74
N PHE A 71 8.56 -11.91 -0.82
CA PHE A 71 8.16 -11.51 0.53
C PHE A 71 9.33 -10.87 1.30
N GLU A 72 10.53 -11.41 1.13
CA GLU A 72 11.73 -10.84 1.72
C GLU A 72 12.08 -9.49 1.10
N LEU A 73 11.96 -9.37 -0.21
CA LEU A 73 12.12 -8.10 -0.90
C LEU A 73 11.09 -7.06 -0.44
N CYS A 74 9.85 -7.46 -0.26
CA CYS A 74 8.79 -6.59 0.26
C CYS A 74 9.16 -6.04 1.66
N ARG A 75 9.66 -6.88 2.58
CA ARG A 75 10.15 -6.44 3.90
C ARG A 75 11.33 -5.45 3.76
N TRP A 76 12.27 -5.76 2.88
CA TRP A 76 13.45 -4.93 2.63
C TRP A 76 13.05 -3.55 2.07
N LEU A 77 12.18 -3.49 1.06
CA LEU A 77 11.65 -2.24 0.52
C LEU A 77 10.91 -1.44 1.60
N ARG A 78 10.08 -2.09 2.40
CA ARG A 78 9.30 -1.46 3.45
C ARG A 78 10.17 -0.86 4.54
N SER A 79 11.30 -1.49 4.89
CA SER A 79 12.25 -0.95 5.86
C SER A 79 12.95 0.32 5.38
N ARG A 80 13.13 0.49 4.06
CA ARG A 80 13.79 1.65 3.45
C ARG A 80 12.83 2.76 3.06
N ALA A 81 11.63 2.40 2.63
CA ALA A 81 10.60 3.33 2.18
C ALA A 81 9.23 2.90 2.70
N PRO A 82 8.88 3.28 3.94
CA PRO A 82 7.58 2.91 4.54
C PRO A 82 6.37 3.30 3.69
N GLY A 83 6.45 4.40 2.95
CA GLY A 83 5.37 4.90 2.07
C GLY A 83 5.45 4.43 0.60
N LEU A 84 6.40 3.58 0.22
CA LEU A 84 6.48 3.06 -1.16
C LEU A 84 5.30 2.12 -1.44
N PRO A 85 4.47 2.37 -2.48
CA PRO A 85 3.46 1.43 -2.90
C PRO A 85 4.09 0.12 -3.39
N ILE A 86 3.66 -1.02 -2.83
CA ILE A 86 4.11 -2.36 -3.21
C ILE A 86 2.89 -3.20 -3.59
N LEU A 87 2.87 -3.68 -4.83
CA LEU A 87 1.89 -4.62 -5.35
C LEU A 87 2.54 -5.98 -5.52
N ILE A 88 2.01 -7.00 -4.86
CA ILE A 88 2.42 -8.39 -5.11
C ILE A 88 1.62 -8.93 -6.28
N LEU A 89 2.31 -9.53 -7.27
CA LEU A 89 1.72 -10.23 -8.39
C LEU A 89 2.23 -11.67 -8.36
N SER A 90 1.38 -12.64 -8.06
CA SER A 90 1.80 -14.02 -7.84
C SER A 90 0.86 -15.06 -8.45
N ALA A 91 1.40 -16.24 -8.80
CA ALA A 91 0.59 -17.40 -9.17
C ALA A 91 -0.15 -18.02 -7.97
N ARG A 92 0.26 -17.70 -6.74
CA ARG A 92 -0.37 -18.21 -5.53
C ARG A 92 -1.66 -17.44 -5.25
N ASP A 93 -2.75 -18.17 -5.10
CA ASP A 93 -4.10 -17.63 -4.94
C ASP A 93 -4.76 -18.06 -3.62
N SER A 94 -4.02 -18.80 -2.76
CA SER A 94 -4.56 -19.19 -1.47
C SER A 94 -4.79 -17.99 -0.55
N GLU A 95 -5.85 -18.02 0.25
CA GLU A 95 -6.12 -16.98 1.24
C GLU A 95 -4.94 -16.77 2.20
N ILE A 96 -4.21 -17.85 2.53
CA ILE A 96 -3.02 -17.78 3.39
C ILE A 96 -1.90 -16.98 2.74
N ASP A 97 -1.64 -17.19 1.46
CA ASP A 97 -0.61 -16.44 0.73
C ASP A 97 -0.96 -14.97 0.59
N ILE A 98 -2.22 -14.66 0.25
CA ILE A 98 -2.73 -13.29 0.15
C ILE A 98 -2.59 -12.57 1.50
N VAL A 99 -3.05 -13.19 2.58
CA VAL A 99 -2.95 -12.62 3.92
C VAL A 99 -1.49 -12.47 4.35
N SER A 100 -0.63 -13.40 3.99
CA SER A 100 0.81 -13.33 4.29
C SER A 100 1.48 -12.17 3.58
N GLY A 101 1.28 -12.01 2.27
CA GLY A 101 1.82 -10.90 1.49
C GLY A 101 1.40 -9.53 2.04
N LEU A 102 0.11 -9.39 2.34
CA LEU A 102 -0.40 -8.17 2.95
C LEU A 102 0.16 -7.93 4.37
N ARG A 103 0.34 -8.99 5.18
CA ARG A 103 0.98 -8.87 6.51
C ARG A 103 2.44 -8.43 6.45
N LEU A 104 3.15 -8.78 5.39
CA LEU A 104 4.55 -8.44 5.19
C LEU A 104 4.75 -7.01 4.68
N GLY A 105 3.66 -6.30 4.40
CA GLY A 105 3.68 -4.88 4.09
C GLY A 105 3.31 -4.53 2.65
N ALA A 106 2.84 -5.48 1.84
CA ALA A 106 2.27 -5.16 0.54
C ALA A 106 1.01 -4.28 0.69
N ASP A 107 0.82 -3.35 -0.25
CA ASP A 107 -0.37 -2.49 -0.31
C ASP A 107 -1.51 -3.14 -1.09
N ASP A 108 -1.19 -4.07 -1.99
CA ASP A 108 -2.16 -4.87 -2.72
C ASP A 108 -1.55 -6.22 -3.11
N TYR A 109 -2.41 -7.21 -3.35
CA TYR A 109 -2.04 -8.56 -3.77
C TYR A 109 -2.93 -8.97 -4.93
N VAL A 110 -2.33 -9.39 -6.04
CA VAL A 110 -3.01 -9.75 -7.28
C VAL A 110 -2.48 -11.08 -7.78
N THR A 111 -3.38 -11.94 -8.24
CA THR A 111 -2.98 -13.20 -8.87
C THR A 111 -2.57 -12.99 -10.33
N LYS A 112 -1.60 -13.77 -10.83
CA LYS A 112 -1.06 -13.65 -12.21
C LYS A 112 -2.11 -13.91 -13.32
N ASN A 113 -3.26 -14.49 -13.00
CA ASN A 113 -4.38 -14.66 -13.91
C ASN A 113 -5.24 -13.39 -14.13
N VAL A 114 -4.88 -12.29 -13.45
CA VAL A 114 -5.56 -11.00 -13.61
C VAL A 114 -5.43 -10.46 -15.05
N SER A 115 -6.49 -9.84 -15.55
CA SER A 115 -6.40 -9.16 -16.85
C SER A 115 -5.53 -7.90 -16.74
N LEU A 116 -4.81 -7.56 -17.80
CA LEU A 116 -3.95 -6.38 -17.85
C LEU A 116 -4.69 -5.07 -17.51
N PRO A 117 -5.94 -4.81 -18.00
CA PRO A 117 -6.70 -3.63 -17.59
C PRO A 117 -6.95 -3.56 -16.08
N HIS A 118 -7.21 -4.71 -15.44
CA HIS A 118 -7.38 -4.77 -13.98
C HIS A 118 -6.08 -4.45 -13.23
N LEU A 119 -4.95 -5.00 -13.68
CA LEU A 119 -3.64 -4.68 -13.10
C LEU A 119 -3.34 -3.18 -13.19
N LEU A 120 -3.56 -2.58 -14.38
CA LEU A 120 -3.37 -1.14 -14.61
C LEU A 120 -4.28 -0.29 -13.73
N ALA A 121 -5.52 -0.71 -13.51
CA ALA A 121 -6.43 -0.02 -12.60
C ALA A 121 -5.90 -0.02 -11.16
N ARG A 122 -5.31 -1.13 -10.69
CA ARG A 122 -4.69 -1.25 -9.37
C ARG A 122 -3.44 -0.39 -9.22
N VAL A 123 -2.54 -0.43 -10.21
CA VAL A 123 -1.36 0.45 -10.27
C VAL A 123 -1.78 1.92 -10.22
N THR A 124 -2.78 2.31 -11.03
CA THR A 124 -3.31 3.68 -11.03
C THR A 124 -3.93 4.06 -9.68
N ALA A 125 -4.65 3.14 -9.03
CA ALA A 125 -5.22 3.37 -7.71
C ALA A 125 -4.14 3.58 -6.64
N LEU A 126 -3.06 2.79 -6.69
CA LEU A 126 -1.92 2.94 -5.79
C LEU A 126 -1.24 4.30 -5.99
N PHE A 127 -0.98 4.71 -7.23
CA PHE A 127 -0.43 6.03 -7.51
C PHE A 127 -1.36 7.16 -7.07
N ARG A 128 -2.66 7.06 -7.34
CA ARG A 128 -3.62 8.07 -6.89
C ARG A 128 -3.60 8.25 -5.38
N ARG A 129 -3.48 7.18 -4.60
CA ARG A 129 -3.33 7.25 -3.14
C ARG A 129 -2.06 8.00 -2.74
N ALA A 130 -0.94 7.67 -3.38
CA ALA A 130 0.33 8.36 -3.16
C ALA A 130 0.24 9.86 -3.54
N ASP A 131 -0.47 10.19 -4.65
CA ASP A 131 -0.65 11.56 -5.12
C ASP A 131 -1.59 12.39 -4.24
N LEU A 132 -2.69 11.81 -3.79
CA LEU A 132 -3.63 12.49 -2.90
C LEU A 132 -2.92 12.95 -1.62
N ALA A 133 -1.95 12.20 -1.17
CA ALA A 133 -1.10 12.60 -0.08
C ALA A 133 -0.12 13.72 -0.42
N ALA A 134 0.48 13.68 -1.60
CA ALA A 134 1.38 14.74 -2.05
C ALA A 134 0.64 16.04 -2.41
N GLN A 135 -0.67 15.97 -2.71
CA GLN A 135 -1.49 17.10 -3.16
C GLN A 135 -2.35 17.75 -2.07
N ALA A 136 -2.36 17.24 -0.85
CA ALA A 136 -3.06 17.84 0.28
C ALA A 136 -2.46 19.21 0.67
N ASN A 137 -2.28 20.08 -0.31
CA ASN A 137 -1.85 21.46 -0.13
C ASN A 137 -3.05 22.38 0.04
N ALA A 138 -3.22 22.86 1.25
CA ALA A 138 -4.05 23.97 1.73
C ALA A 138 -5.40 23.57 2.37
N VAL A 139 -5.39 23.61 3.65
CA VAL A 139 -6.43 23.63 4.70
C VAL A 139 -6.51 22.30 5.47
N GLU A 140 -5.90 22.29 6.65
CA GLU A 140 -5.86 21.22 7.65
C GLU A 140 -5.27 19.87 7.20
N ASP A 141 -3.98 19.90 6.88
CA ASP A 141 -3.22 18.69 6.52
C ASP A 141 -2.94 17.74 7.69
N VAL A 142 -3.45 18.05 8.86
CA VAL A 142 -3.28 17.27 10.08
C VAL A 142 -4.64 16.96 10.68
N ILE A 143 -4.94 15.68 10.85
CA ILE A 143 -6.09 15.21 11.63
C ILE A 143 -5.60 14.84 13.02
N GLU A 144 -6.16 15.47 14.05
CA GLU A 144 -5.95 15.12 15.45
C GLU A 144 -7.23 14.58 16.03
N ARG A 145 -7.17 13.38 16.64
CA ARG A 145 -8.31 12.68 17.24
C ARG A 145 -7.86 11.98 18.54
N GLY A 146 -7.86 12.74 19.64
CA GLY A 146 -7.26 12.29 20.89
C GLY A 146 -5.75 12.06 20.69
N PRO A 147 -5.20 10.90 21.06
CA PRO A 147 -3.78 10.59 20.90
C PRO A 147 -3.35 10.43 19.43
N LEU A 148 -4.29 10.17 18.51
CA LEU A 148 -3.99 9.99 17.09
C LEU A 148 -3.69 11.33 16.41
N ARG A 149 -2.56 11.39 15.71
CA ARG A 149 -2.22 12.47 14.79
C ARG A 149 -1.85 11.88 13.43
N LEU A 150 -2.54 12.33 12.37
CA LEU A 150 -2.26 11.97 10.98
C LEU A 150 -1.80 13.22 10.24
N ASN A 151 -0.60 13.18 9.68
CA ASN A 151 -0.12 14.20 8.75
C ASN A 151 -0.33 13.68 7.32
N LEU A 152 -1.26 14.28 6.59
CA LEU A 152 -1.64 13.84 5.25
C LEU A 152 -0.57 14.18 4.21
N GLN A 153 0.22 15.23 4.43
CA GLN A 153 1.29 15.64 3.52
C GLN A 153 2.50 14.70 3.57
N ARG A 154 2.82 14.23 4.80
CA ARG A 154 4.00 13.41 5.04
C ARG A 154 3.72 11.92 5.11
N PHE A 155 2.43 11.50 5.08
CA PHE A 155 2.02 10.12 5.36
C PHE A 155 2.49 9.63 6.73
N GLU A 156 2.57 10.51 7.67
CA GLU A 156 3.00 10.21 9.02
C GLU A 156 1.79 10.00 9.92
N ALA A 157 1.82 8.92 10.66
CA ALA A 157 0.89 8.66 11.74
C ALA A 157 1.65 8.62 13.06
N SER A 158 1.09 9.20 14.11
CA SER A 158 1.60 9.05 15.46
C SER A 158 0.47 8.83 16.45
N TRP A 159 0.81 8.16 17.55
CA TRP A 159 -0.05 7.91 18.68
C TRP A 159 0.63 8.45 19.94
N ASP A 160 0.01 9.41 20.58
CA ASP A 160 0.59 10.15 21.71
C ASP A 160 2.04 10.62 21.45
N GLY A 161 2.25 11.18 20.24
CA GLY A 161 3.55 11.66 19.77
C GLY A 161 4.52 10.59 19.28
N THR A 162 4.25 9.30 19.53
CA THR A 162 5.10 8.20 19.06
C THR A 162 4.74 7.79 17.63
N PRO A 163 5.71 7.78 16.68
CA PRO A 163 5.43 7.43 15.29
C PRO A 163 4.91 5.98 15.13
N VAL A 164 3.87 5.81 14.29
CA VAL A 164 3.33 4.51 13.89
C VAL A 164 3.54 4.30 12.40
N GLN A 165 4.32 3.30 12.02
CA GLN A 165 4.67 3.03 10.64
C GLN A 165 3.52 2.35 9.90
N LEU A 166 2.80 3.10 9.06
CA LEU A 166 1.70 2.61 8.23
C LEU A 166 2.13 2.48 6.77
N THR A 167 1.58 1.50 6.06
CA THR A 167 1.63 1.48 4.60
C THR A 167 0.68 2.53 4.03
N VAL A 168 0.81 2.85 2.74
CA VAL A 168 -0.08 3.83 2.07
C VAL A 168 -1.55 3.45 2.24
N THR A 169 -1.86 2.16 2.07
CA THR A 169 -3.23 1.65 2.19
C THR A 169 -3.75 1.73 3.63
N GLU A 170 -2.93 1.34 4.62
CA GLU A 170 -3.29 1.45 6.03
C GLU A 170 -3.52 2.89 6.46
N PHE A 171 -2.67 3.80 5.99
CA PHE A 171 -2.81 5.23 6.26
C PHE A 171 -4.16 5.77 5.76
N TRP A 172 -4.52 5.49 4.49
CA TRP A 172 -5.78 5.95 3.94
C TRP A 172 -7.00 5.29 4.58
N MET A 173 -6.90 4.02 4.95
CA MET A 173 -7.97 3.33 5.68
C MET A 173 -8.16 3.93 7.07
N LEU A 174 -7.08 4.21 7.78
CA LEU A 174 -7.14 4.90 9.07
C LEU A 174 -7.69 6.32 8.94
N HIS A 175 -7.24 7.06 7.91
CA HIS A 175 -7.79 8.38 7.58
C HIS A 175 -9.30 8.33 7.35
N ALA A 176 -9.78 7.38 6.54
CA ALA A 176 -11.21 7.20 6.28
C ALA A 176 -12.01 6.98 7.56
N LEU A 177 -11.49 6.19 8.50
CA LEU A 177 -12.10 5.94 9.80
C LEU A 177 -12.05 7.18 10.73
N ALA A 178 -10.87 7.80 10.84
CA ALA A 178 -10.63 8.90 11.77
C ALA A 178 -11.23 10.25 11.33
N ARG A 179 -11.53 10.41 10.04
CA ARG A 179 -12.15 11.62 9.50
C ARG A 179 -13.50 11.91 10.14
N HIS A 180 -14.28 10.88 10.43
CA HIS A 180 -15.61 10.98 11.08
C HIS A 180 -15.70 10.00 12.26
N PRO A 181 -15.14 10.35 13.43
CA PRO A 181 -15.16 9.48 14.60
C PRO A 181 -16.60 9.08 14.99
N GLY A 182 -16.77 7.85 15.45
CA GLY A 182 -18.06 7.28 15.82
C GLY A 182 -18.89 6.77 14.65
N HIS A 183 -18.64 7.21 13.42
CA HIS A 183 -19.37 6.73 12.26
C HIS A 183 -18.91 5.33 11.87
N VAL A 184 -19.88 4.41 11.71
CA VAL A 184 -19.60 3.06 11.22
C VAL A 184 -19.42 3.14 9.71
N LYS A 185 -18.33 2.56 9.21
CA LYS A 185 -18.08 2.37 7.79
C LYS A 185 -18.09 0.89 7.47
N ASP A 186 -18.92 0.49 6.52
CA ASP A 186 -18.90 -0.85 5.98
C ASP A 186 -17.60 -1.11 5.19
N ARG A 187 -17.36 -2.38 4.83
CA ARG A 187 -16.14 -2.75 4.12
C ARG A 187 -16.02 -2.08 2.76
N ASP A 188 -17.13 -2.01 2.03
CA ASP A 188 -17.18 -1.38 0.71
C ASP A 188 -16.91 0.13 0.78
N ALA A 189 -17.47 0.81 1.78
CA ALA A 189 -17.20 2.23 2.01
C ALA A 189 -15.72 2.47 2.35
N LEU A 190 -15.12 1.63 3.20
CA LEU A 190 -13.69 1.72 3.52
C LEU A 190 -12.82 1.48 2.28
N MET A 191 -13.18 0.50 1.46
CA MET A 191 -12.47 0.23 0.20
C MET A 191 -12.57 1.42 -0.76
N ARG A 192 -13.77 1.96 -0.96
CA ARG A 192 -13.98 3.13 -1.84
C ARG A 192 -13.20 4.36 -1.34
N GLU A 193 -13.31 4.69 -0.06
CA GLU A 193 -12.66 5.89 0.51
C GLU A 193 -11.13 5.74 0.59
N ALA A 194 -10.63 4.53 0.88
CA ALA A 194 -9.21 4.21 0.77
C ALA A 194 -8.76 4.03 -0.68
N SER A 195 -9.65 4.21 -1.67
CA SER A 195 -9.39 3.99 -3.09
C SER A 195 -8.86 2.59 -3.41
N MET A 196 -9.35 1.60 -2.68
CA MET A 196 -8.95 0.20 -2.84
C MET A 196 -9.86 -0.52 -3.85
N VAL A 197 -9.26 -1.42 -4.63
CA VAL A 197 -9.97 -2.37 -5.49
C VAL A 197 -9.59 -3.76 -4.98
N VAL A 198 -10.21 -4.21 -3.88
CA VAL A 198 -9.87 -5.49 -3.23
C VAL A 198 -11.09 -6.17 -2.62
N ASP A 199 -10.96 -7.47 -2.36
CA ASP A 199 -11.96 -8.33 -1.77
C ASP A 199 -12.24 -8.00 -0.29
N ASP A 200 -13.44 -8.32 0.20
CA ASP A 200 -13.92 -8.11 1.56
C ASP A 200 -12.99 -8.67 2.65
N HIS A 201 -12.37 -9.82 2.40
CA HIS A 201 -11.43 -10.47 3.32
C HIS A 201 -10.17 -9.63 3.57
N THR A 202 -9.79 -8.80 2.61
CA THR A 202 -8.61 -7.93 2.66
C THR A 202 -8.76 -6.81 3.68
N VAL A 203 -9.96 -6.21 3.81
CA VAL A 203 -10.22 -5.14 4.80
C VAL A 203 -9.97 -5.61 6.22
N THR A 204 -10.45 -6.82 6.57
CA THR A 204 -10.24 -7.39 7.91
C THR A 204 -8.75 -7.57 8.22
N SER A 205 -7.95 -7.99 7.24
CA SER A 205 -6.50 -8.14 7.37
C SER A 205 -5.80 -6.80 7.61
N TYR A 206 -6.19 -5.73 6.89
CA TYR A 206 -5.67 -4.38 7.11
C TYR A 206 -6.01 -3.86 8.50
N VAL A 207 -7.27 -3.98 8.93
CA VAL A 207 -7.69 -3.54 10.27
C VAL A 207 -6.91 -4.28 11.36
N LYS A 208 -6.75 -5.61 11.25
CA LYS A 208 -5.97 -6.40 12.21
C LYS A 208 -4.51 -5.94 12.26
N ARG A 209 -3.92 -5.62 11.10
CA ARG A 209 -2.54 -5.16 11.00
C ARG A 209 -2.37 -3.76 11.59
N MET A 210 -3.29 -2.83 11.29
CA MET A 210 -3.28 -1.50 11.90
C MET A 210 -3.34 -1.60 13.42
N ARG A 211 -4.30 -2.33 13.97
CA ARG A 211 -4.41 -2.53 15.43
C ARG A 211 -3.09 -3.00 16.02
N ARG A 212 -2.48 -4.04 15.46
CA ARG A 212 -1.20 -4.57 15.96
C ARG A 212 -0.06 -3.55 15.93
N LYS A 213 -0.05 -2.63 14.94
CA LYS A 213 0.96 -1.57 14.87
C LYS A 213 0.75 -0.51 15.95
N PHE A 214 -0.49 -0.17 16.25
CA PHE A 214 -0.82 0.72 17.35
C PHE A 214 -0.63 0.07 18.71
N GLU A 215 -1.00 -1.20 18.89
CA GLU A 215 -0.78 -2.01 20.09
C GLU A 215 0.71 -2.15 20.44
N ALA A 216 1.60 -2.11 19.44
CA ALA A 216 3.05 -2.11 19.67
C ALA A 216 3.56 -0.80 20.29
N VAL A 217 2.82 0.31 20.16
CA VAL A 217 3.12 1.62 20.75
C VAL A 217 2.36 1.81 22.05
N ASP A 218 1.10 1.41 22.08
CA ASP A 218 0.21 1.47 23.22
C ASP A 218 -0.57 0.18 23.35
N SER A 219 -0.21 -0.66 24.33
CA SER A 219 -0.85 -1.97 24.56
C SER A 219 -2.34 -1.87 24.91
N ALA A 220 -2.83 -0.69 25.28
CA ALA A 220 -4.24 -0.41 25.57
C ALA A 220 -5.01 0.12 24.35
N PHE A 221 -4.40 0.15 23.16
CA PHE A 221 -5.03 0.66 21.95
C PHE A 221 -6.32 -0.10 21.60
N ASP A 222 -7.44 0.59 21.59
CA ASP A 222 -8.77 0.06 21.26
C ASP A 222 -9.61 1.02 20.38
N ALA A 223 -8.98 2.05 19.80
CA ALA A 223 -9.66 3.11 19.08
C ALA A 223 -10.28 2.69 17.74
N ILE A 224 -9.87 1.56 17.15
CA ILE A 224 -10.53 1.00 15.97
C ILE A 224 -11.44 -0.14 16.42
N GLU A 225 -12.76 0.09 16.43
CA GLU A 225 -13.73 -0.89 16.86
C GLU A 225 -14.33 -1.66 15.69
N THR A 226 -14.65 -2.95 15.93
CA THR A 226 -15.48 -3.75 15.02
C THR A 226 -16.94 -3.62 15.44
N VAL A 227 -17.80 -3.22 14.50
CA VAL A 227 -19.26 -3.26 14.70
C VAL A 227 -19.77 -4.47 13.94
N TYR A 228 -20.06 -5.55 14.66
CA TYR A 228 -20.44 -6.82 14.09
C TYR A 228 -21.61 -6.70 13.10
N GLY A 229 -21.43 -7.28 11.91
CA GLY A 229 -22.42 -7.24 10.84
C GLY A 229 -22.47 -5.92 10.05
N LEU A 230 -21.79 -4.84 10.52
CA LEU A 230 -21.86 -3.52 9.89
C LEU A 230 -20.51 -3.00 9.39
N GLY A 231 -19.38 -3.29 10.07
CA GLY A 231 -18.08 -2.83 9.64
C GLY A 231 -17.18 -2.35 10.77
N TYR A 232 -16.56 -1.19 10.60
CA TYR A 232 -15.59 -0.63 11.53
C TYR A 232 -15.85 0.84 11.81
N ARG A 233 -15.41 1.32 12.98
CA ARG A 233 -15.41 2.74 13.32
C ARG A 233 -14.16 3.12 14.11
N TYR A 234 -13.81 4.39 14.04
CA TYR A 234 -12.80 4.99 14.92
C TYR A 234 -13.51 5.67 16.10
N VAL A 235 -13.03 5.43 17.31
CA VAL A 235 -13.55 6.05 18.53
C VAL A 235 -12.43 6.87 19.16
N VAL A 236 -12.72 8.13 19.45
CA VAL A 236 -11.78 8.98 20.20
C VAL A 236 -11.81 8.54 21.66
N ARG A 237 -10.67 8.11 22.16
CA ARG A 237 -10.47 7.86 23.59
C ARG A 237 -9.83 9.11 24.20
N GLY A 238 -10.36 9.55 25.29
CA GLY A 238 -9.84 10.69 26.06
C GLY A 238 -8.84 10.24 27.10
#